data_508ce00ce7dbde8891427800a426bfc3
#
_entry.id   508ce00ce7dbde8891427800a426bfc3
#
_cell.length_a   1.000
_cell.length_b   1.000
_cell.length_c   1.000
_cell.angle_alpha   90.00
_cell.angle_beta   90.00
_cell.angle_gamma   90.00
#
_symmetry.space_group_name_H-M   'P 1'
#
loop_
_entity.id
_entity.type
_entity.pdbx_description
1 polymer ?
#
loop_
_entity_poly.entity_id
_entity_poly.type
_entity_poly.pdbx_seq_one_letter_code
_entity_poly.pdbx_strand_id
1 'polypeptide(L)' 'MKTIPGYLTKDEAATTLGVTRRTLDRHIQKHKIATYRFLGNPVIHVLEEDIKKLFSPIRKAN' A
#
# COMPACT_ATOMS: atom_id res chain seq x y z
N MET A 1 -10.13 -11.94 -10.04
CA MET A 1 -9.29 -10.76 -9.86
C MET A 1 -7.82 -11.13 -9.82
N LYS A 2 -7.01 -10.42 -10.52
CA LYS A 2 -5.60 -10.76 -10.59
C LYS A 2 -4.78 -9.89 -9.67
N THR A 3 -3.93 -10.56 -8.91
CA THR A 3 -2.99 -9.87 -8.05
C THR A 3 -1.59 -9.99 -8.66
N ILE A 4 -0.91 -8.88 -8.77
CA ILE A 4 0.44 -8.86 -9.30
C ILE A 4 1.39 -9.19 -8.17
N PRO A 5 2.22 -10.23 -8.31
CA PRO A 5 3.11 -10.62 -7.22
C PRO A 5 3.99 -9.46 -6.77
N GLY A 6 4.05 -9.27 -5.48
CA GLY A 6 4.85 -8.19 -4.90
C GLY A 6 4.16 -6.85 -4.86
N TYR A 7 2.95 -6.76 -5.40
CA TYR A 7 2.20 -5.51 -5.43
C TYR A 7 0.80 -5.71 -4.87
N LEU A 8 0.24 -4.65 -4.34
CA LEU A 8 -1.13 -4.64 -3.84
C LEU A 8 -1.89 -3.50 -4.50
N THR A 9 -3.18 -3.72 -4.73
CA THR A 9 -4.02 -2.59 -5.11
C THR A 9 -4.22 -1.71 -3.89
N LYS A 10 -4.70 -0.48 -4.11
CA LYS A 10 -5.00 0.39 -2.98
C LYS A 10 -6.02 -0.24 -2.04
N ASP A 11 -7.03 -0.91 -2.60
CA ASP A 11 -8.02 -1.55 -1.76
C ASP A 11 -7.40 -2.65 -0.91
N GLU A 12 -6.55 -3.46 -1.53
CA GLU A 12 -5.88 -4.53 -0.78
C GLU A 12 -4.97 -3.96 0.29
N ALA A 13 -4.25 -2.91 -0.05
CA ALA A 13 -3.36 -2.28 0.92
C ALA A 13 -4.14 -1.70 2.09
N ALA A 14 -5.26 -1.03 1.80
CA ALA A 14 -6.08 -0.47 2.86
C ALA A 14 -6.61 -1.56 3.77
N THR A 15 -7.04 -2.67 3.19
CA THR A 15 -7.51 -3.80 3.98
C THR A 15 -6.40 -4.37 4.84
N THR A 16 -5.21 -4.50 4.26
CA THR A 16 -4.07 -5.03 4.99
C THR A 16 -3.72 -4.15 6.18
N LEU A 17 -3.78 -2.85 6.00
CA LEU A 17 -3.47 -1.91 7.08
C LEU A 17 -4.65 -1.72 8.04
N GLY A 18 -5.84 -2.16 7.65
CA GLY A 18 -7.00 -1.95 8.47
C GLY A 18 -7.49 -0.51 8.48
N VAL A 19 -7.29 0.21 7.39
CA VAL A 19 -7.70 1.61 7.28
C VAL A 19 -8.56 1.80 6.05
N THR A 20 -9.21 2.98 5.97
CA THR A 20 -9.97 3.32 4.78
C THR A 20 -9.03 3.72 3.65
N ARG A 21 -9.56 3.73 2.42
CA ARG A 21 -8.75 4.15 1.28
C ARG A 21 -8.30 5.60 1.43
N ARG A 22 -9.15 6.44 1.99
CA ARG A 22 -8.77 7.84 2.21
C ARG A 22 -7.57 7.94 3.13
N THR A 23 -7.60 7.18 4.22
CA THR A 23 -6.49 7.19 5.16
C THR A 23 -5.23 6.64 4.48
N LEU A 24 -5.41 5.59 3.68
CA LEU A 24 -4.28 5.03 2.94
C LEU A 24 -3.67 6.08 2.00
N ASP A 25 -4.51 6.81 1.28
CA ASP A 25 -4.01 7.84 0.37
C ASP A 25 -3.20 8.89 1.14
N ARG A 26 -3.65 9.25 2.31
CA ARG A 26 -2.91 10.20 3.14
C ARG A 26 -1.55 9.65 3.54
N HIS A 27 -1.51 8.37 3.89
CA HIS A 27 -0.23 7.73 4.23
C HIS A 27 0.70 7.70 3.03
N ILE A 28 0.15 7.40 1.86
CA ILE A 28 0.96 7.36 0.65
C ILE A 28 1.59 8.73 0.40
N GLN A 29 0.82 9.78 0.53
CA GLN A 29 1.34 11.13 0.32
C GLN A 29 2.34 11.52 1.40
N LYS A 30 2.01 11.21 2.64
CA LYS A 30 2.85 11.60 3.77
C LYS A 30 4.21 10.94 3.72
N HIS A 31 4.23 9.67 3.36
CA HIS A 31 5.47 8.89 3.34
C HIS A 31 6.08 8.80 1.95
N LYS A 32 5.48 9.47 0.98
CA LYS A 32 5.97 9.51 -0.39
C LYS A 32 6.18 8.11 -0.94
N ILE A 33 5.20 7.26 -0.72
CA ILE A 33 5.24 5.90 -1.20
C ILE A 33 5.01 5.90 -2.71
N ALA A 34 5.87 5.18 -3.42
CA ALA A 34 5.75 5.08 -4.87
C ALA A 34 4.49 4.32 -5.24
N THR A 35 3.80 4.81 -6.25
CA THR A 35 2.65 4.11 -6.82
C THR A 35 3.00 3.65 -8.22
N TYR A 36 2.36 2.60 -8.66
CA TYR A 36 2.66 1.98 -9.94
C TYR A 36 1.38 1.77 -10.72
N ARG A 37 1.48 1.96 -12.01
CA ARG A 37 0.39 1.69 -12.92
C ARG A 37 0.93 0.79 -14.02
N PHE A 38 0.26 -0.34 -14.22
CA PHE A 38 0.71 -1.31 -15.21
C PHE A 38 -0.02 -1.12 -16.51
N LEU A 39 0.69 -1.36 -17.59
CA LEU A 39 0.11 -1.24 -18.91
C LEU A 39 -1.11 -2.14 -19.02
N GLY A 40 -2.22 -1.58 -19.48
CA GLY A 40 -3.45 -2.35 -19.62
C GLY A 40 -4.21 -2.53 -18.33
N ASN A 41 -3.74 -1.94 -17.24
CA ASN A 41 -4.40 -2.05 -15.94
C ASN A 41 -4.54 -0.66 -15.34
N PRO A 42 -5.75 -0.11 -15.29
CA PRO A 42 -5.93 1.26 -14.78
C PRO A 42 -5.83 1.37 -13.27
N VAL A 43 -5.77 0.25 -12.58
CA VAL A 43 -5.74 0.26 -11.12
C VAL A 43 -4.33 0.61 -10.65
N ILE A 44 -4.27 1.51 -9.67
CA ILE A 44 -2.99 1.91 -9.09
C ILE A 44 -2.57 0.87 -8.06
N HIS A 45 -1.30 0.50 -8.14
CA HIS A 45 -0.73 -0.49 -7.24
C HIS A 45 0.37 0.13 -6.39
N VAL A 46 0.66 -0.50 -5.27
CA VAL A 46 1.76 -0.12 -4.40
C VAL A 46 2.56 -1.36 -4.09
N LEU A 47 3.82 -1.18 -3.73
CA LEU A 47 4.65 -2.31 -3.34
C LEU A 47 4.20 -2.84 -2.01
N GLU A 48 4.10 -4.16 -1.94
CA GLU A 48 3.74 -4.82 -0.70
C GLU A 48 4.75 -4.49 0.40
N GLU A 49 6.02 -4.41 0.04
CA GLU A 49 7.06 -4.08 1.01
C GLU A 49 6.85 -2.71 1.63
N ASP A 50 6.47 -1.74 0.82
CA ASP A 50 6.23 -0.40 1.35
C ASP A 50 5.07 -0.40 2.33
N ILE A 51 4.04 -1.17 2.02
CA ILE A 51 2.89 -1.26 2.91
C ILE A 51 3.29 -1.94 4.21
N LYS A 52 4.11 -2.97 4.13
CA LYS A 52 4.57 -3.64 5.33
C LYS A 52 5.39 -2.71 6.22
N LYS A 53 6.17 -1.85 5.60
CA LYS A 53 6.96 -0.88 6.37
C LYS A 53 6.07 0.08 7.12
N LEU A 54 5.01 0.54 6.49
CA LEU A 54 4.04 1.41 7.15
C LEU A 54 3.38 0.70 8.32
N PHE A 55 3.11 -0.57 8.14
CA PHE A 55 2.36 -1.35 9.09
C PHE A 55 3.23 -1.89 10.22
N SER A 56 4.54 -1.93 10.02
CA SER A 56 5.44 -2.46 11.03
C SER A 56 5.36 -1.63 12.29
N PRO A 57 5.18 -2.28 13.43
CA PRO A 57 5.24 -1.53 14.69
C PRO A 57 6.66 -1.02 14.88
N ILE A 58 6.72 0.13 15.37
CA ILE A 58 8.02 0.73 15.64
C ILE A 58 8.33 0.47 17.08
N ARG A 59 9.01 -0.16 17.39
CA ARG A 59 9.07 -0.44 18.63
C ARG A 59 10.11 -0.82 19.18
N LYS A 60 10.23 -0.49 19.48
CA LYS A 60 10.72 -0.78 19.90
C LYS A 60 10.81 -1.08 20.66
N ALA A 61 10.90 -1.18 21.15
CA ALA A 61 10.86 -1.41 21.85
C ALA A 61 11.09 -1.67 22.44
N ASN A 62 11.24 -1.55 22.92
CA ASN A 62 11.46 -1.83 23.57
C ASN A 62 11.68 -2.06 23.84
#